data_3a6d92b8d659dfd36db9d5cacc3086d4
#
_entry.id   3a6d92b8d659dfd36db9d5cacc3086d4
#
_cell.length_a   1.000
_cell.length_b   1.000
_cell.length_c   1.000
_cell.angle_alpha   90.00
_cell.angle_beta   90.00
_cell.angle_gamma   90.00
#
_symmetry.space_group_name_H-M   'P 1'
#
loop_
_entity.id
_entity.type
_entity.pdbx_description
1 polymer ?
#
loop_
_entity_poly.entity_id
_entity_poly.type
_entity_poly.pdbx_seq_one_letter_code
_entity_poly.pdbx_strand_id
1 'polypeptide(L)'
;MSSNYTRWGVAALVTVSLAGQAVAADNITVFAAASLTNAMQDIASQYQKEKGVTVVSSFASSSTLARQLEQGAPADLFISADQQWMNDAVAKKSVITRTRYTLLGNDLVLIAPRSAAAKAVTLDPQTDWKTLLHGERLAVGDPDHVPAGIYAKEALQKLGAWESVEPSLAPANNVRAALALVERNETPYGIVYGSDAVASDKVKVVGRFPANSHKPVEYPMAIVNDHDNAAVKAFYDYLKGPQAAAIFKNYGFTPTK
;
A
#
# COMPACT_ATOMS: atom_id res chain seq x y z
N MET A 1 -86.39 -11.11 -39.17
CA MET A 1 -85.75 -10.94 -37.80
C MET A 1 -84.31 -11.23 -37.93
N SER A 2 -83.56 -10.17 -38.04
CA SER A 2 -82.07 -10.21 -38.31
C SER A 2 -81.36 -9.97 -36.97
N SER A 3 -80.48 -10.89 -36.61
CA SER A 3 -79.59 -10.76 -35.43
C SER A 3 -78.16 -10.40 -35.88
N ASN A 4 -77.77 -9.19 -35.53
CA ASN A 4 -76.41 -8.70 -35.76
C ASN A 4 -75.45 -9.14 -34.61
N TYR A 5 -74.45 -9.95 -34.89
CA TYR A 5 -73.38 -10.23 -33.98
C TYR A 5 -72.19 -9.29 -34.26
N THR A 6 -71.93 -8.38 -33.29
CA THR A 6 -70.74 -7.48 -33.29
C THR A 6 -69.55 -8.23 -32.74
N ARG A 7 -68.56 -8.45 -33.54
CA ARG A 7 -67.23 -9.05 -33.14
C ARG A 7 -66.35 -7.96 -32.56
N TRP A 8 -66.02 -8.06 -31.29
CA TRP A 8 -65.04 -7.23 -30.62
C TRP A 8 -63.66 -7.89 -30.79
N GLY A 9 -62.77 -7.21 -31.54
CA GLY A 9 -61.37 -7.61 -31.63
C GLY A 9 -60.60 -7.11 -30.41
N VAL A 10 -60.06 -8.02 -29.64
CA VAL A 10 -59.13 -7.72 -28.56
C VAL A 10 -57.70 -7.61 -29.17
N ALA A 11 -57.17 -6.39 -29.26
CA ALA A 11 -55.78 -6.14 -29.60
C ALA A 11 -54.93 -6.36 -28.36
N ALA A 12 -54.15 -7.45 -28.32
CA ALA A 12 -53.17 -7.70 -27.28
C ALA A 12 -51.92 -6.87 -27.56
N LEU A 13 -51.69 -5.82 -26.77
CA LEU A 13 -50.41 -5.10 -26.74
C LEU A 13 -49.34 -5.98 -26.03
N VAL A 14 -48.41 -6.50 -26.78
CA VAL A 14 -47.22 -7.16 -26.22
C VAL A 14 -46.21 -6.07 -25.88
N THR A 15 -46.12 -5.70 -24.60
CA THR A 15 -45.06 -4.85 -24.07
C THR A 15 -43.80 -5.71 -23.89
N VAL A 16 -42.85 -5.56 -24.77
CA VAL A 16 -41.47 -6.13 -24.63
C VAL A 16 -40.74 -5.29 -23.59
N SER A 17 -40.72 -5.77 -22.35
CA SER A 17 -39.86 -5.20 -21.31
C SER A 17 -38.42 -5.55 -21.61
N LEU A 18 -37.61 -4.60 -22.15
CA LEU A 18 -36.18 -4.69 -22.12
C LEU A 18 -35.75 -4.58 -20.63
N ALA A 19 -35.62 -5.72 -19.97
CA ALA A 19 -34.88 -5.80 -18.74
C ALA A 19 -33.38 -5.51 -19.07
N GLY A 20 -32.97 -4.26 -18.91
CA GLY A 20 -31.56 -3.90 -18.88
C GLY A 20 -30.90 -4.72 -17.77
N GLN A 21 -30.07 -5.67 -18.16
CA GLN A 21 -29.18 -6.32 -17.19
C GLN A 21 -28.29 -5.23 -16.62
N ALA A 22 -28.52 -4.82 -15.39
CA ALA A 22 -27.56 -4.08 -14.60
C ALA A 22 -26.34 -4.99 -14.49
N VAL A 23 -25.32 -4.74 -15.32
CA VAL A 23 -24.00 -5.32 -15.12
C VAL A 23 -23.58 -4.80 -13.75
N ALA A 24 -23.53 -5.70 -12.76
CA ALA A 24 -22.91 -5.38 -11.48
C ALA A 24 -21.52 -4.81 -11.81
N ALA A 25 -21.30 -3.55 -11.44
CA ALA A 25 -19.99 -2.95 -11.63
C ALA A 25 -18.98 -3.82 -10.87
N ASP A 26 -18.04 -4.43 -11.60
CA ASP A 26 -17.00 -5.26 -11.01
C ASP A 26 -16.19 -4.37 -10.05
N ASN A 27 -16.37 -4.56 -8.74
CA ASN A 27 -15.56 -3.91 -7.74
C ASN A 27 -14.28 -4.73 -7.56
N ILE A 28 -13.14 -4.08 -7.60
CA ILE A 28 -11.84 -4.72 -7.35
C ILE A 28 -11.39 -4.35 -5.94
N THR A 29 -11.12 -5.34 -5.11
CA THR A 29 -10.61 -5.15 -3.75
C THR A 29 -9.10 -5.36 -3.71
N VAL A 30 -8.36 -4.35 -3.25
CA VAL A 30 -6.90 -4.39 -3.14
C VAL A 30 -6.48 -4.34 -1.68
N PHE A 31 -5.68 -5.30 -1.24
CA PHE A 31 -4.95 -5.24 0.01
C PHE A 31 -3.57 -4.66 -0.27
N ALA A 32 -3.31 -3.44 0.18
CA ALA A 32 -2.08 -2.71 -0.11
C ALA A 32 -1.38 -2.23 1.16
N ALA A 33 -0.05 -2.32 1.17
CA ALA A 33 0.76 -1.78 2.25
C ALA A 33 0.41 -0.30 2.55
N ALA A 34 0.38 0.07 3.83
CA ALA A 34 -0.07 1.39 4.29
C ALA A 34 0.62 2.58 3.61
N SER A 35 1.90 2.44 3.24
CA SER A 35 2.66 3.47 2.50
C SER A 35 2.07 3.81 1.12
N LEU A 36 1.29 2.90 0.53
CA LEU A 36 0.67 3.08 -0.79
C LEU A 36 -0.64 3.90 -0.75
N THR A 37 -1.13 4.29 0.42
CA THR A 37 -2.48 4.87 0.58
C THR A 37 -2.76 5.98 -0.43
N ASN A 38 -1.97 7.03 -0.48
CA ASN A 38 -2.23 8.18 -1.34
C ASN A 38 -2.13 7.83 -2.83
N ALA A 39 -1.08 7.12 -3.23
CA ALA A 39 -0.88 6.72 -4.62
C ALA A 39 -2.01 5.80 -5.12
N MET A 40 -2.42 4.81 -4.32
CA MET A 40 -3.49 3.88 -4.70
C MET A 40 -4.85 4.56 -4.75
N GLN A 41 -5.13 5.54 -3.90
CA GLN A 41 -6.36 6.32 -3.96
C GLN A 41 -6.44 7.13 -5.27
N ASP A 42 -5.36 7.77 -5.68
CA ASP A 42 -5.30 8.51 -6.96
C ASP A 42 -5.42 7.55 -8.16
N ILE A 43 -4.71 6.43 -8.12
CA ILE A 43 -4.80 5.39 -9.16
C ILE A 43 -6.24 4.86 -9.27
N ALA A 44 -6.89 4.54 -8.15
CA ALA A 44 -8.27 4.06 -8.13
C ALA A 44 -9.23 5.09 -8.74
N SER A 45 -9.07 6.38 -8.37
CA SER A 45 -9.87 7.47 -8.92
C SER A 45 -9.68 7.61 -10.44
N GLN A 46 -8.43 7.57 -10.91
CA GLN A 46 -8.14 7.65 -12.34
C GLN A 46 -8.67 6.43 -13.10
N TYR A 47 -8.46 5.23 -12.60
CA TYR A 47 -8.94 4.00 -13.20
C TYR A 47 -10.47 3.97 -13.32
N GLN A 48 -11.18 4.42 -12.28
CA GLN A 48 -12.64 4.53 -12.32
C GLN A 48 -13.11 5.51 -13.39
N LYS A 49 -12.44 6.67 -13.54
CA LYS A 49 -12.77 7.65 -14.61
C LYS A 49 -12.53 7.08 -16.01
N GLU A 50 -11.47 6.31 -16.21
CA GLU A 50 -11.08 5.77 -17.51
C GLU A 50 -11.85 4.50 -17.89
N LYS A 51 -12.13 3.62 -16.92
CA LYS A 51 -12.64 2.26 -17.15
C LYS A 51 -14.04 2.02 -16.58
N GLY A 52 -14.56 2.93 -15.75
CA GLY A 52 -15.86 2.74 -15.09
C GLY A 52 -15.85 1.67 -13.99
N VAL A 53 -14.70 1.17 -13.59
CA VAL A 53 -14.53 0.10 -12.59
C VAL A 53 -14.12 0.71 -11.26
N THR A 54 -14.82 0.34 -10.18
CA THR A 54 -14.50 0.79 -8.82
C THR A 54 -13.39 -0.06 -8.23
N VAL A 55 -12.34 0.58 -7.71
CA VAL A 55 -11.26 -0.08 -6.96
C VAL A 55 -11.32 0.35 -5.51
N VAL A 56 -11.51 -0.60 -4.60
CA VAL A 56 -11.56 -0.38 -3.16
C VAL A 56 -10.28 -0.94 -2.54
N SER A 57 -9.51 -0.10 -1.84
CA SER A 57 -8.26 -0.52 -1.21
C SER A 57 -8.38 -0.53 0.31
N SER A 58 -7.89 -1.61 0.93
CA SER A 58 -7.67 -1.71 2.37
C SER A 58 -6.18 -1.56 2.66
N PHE A 59 -5.84 -0.66 3.59
CA PHE A 59 -4.45 -0.31 3.91
C PHE A 59 -4.09 -0.71 5.33
N ALA A 60 -3.03 -1.51 5.47
CA ALA A 60 -2.45 -1.91 6.75
C ALA A 60 -0.98 -2.29 6.56
N SER A 61 -0.31 -2.77 7.60
CA SER A 61 0.99 -3.42 7.40
C SER A 61 0.85 -4.67 6.53
N SER A 62 1.86 -4.95 5.73
CA SER A 62 1.85 -6.15 4.87
C SER A 62 1.67 -7.44 5.68
N SER A 63 2.21 -7.49 6.90
CA SER A 63 2.02 -8.60 7.84
C SER A 63 0.55 -8.81 8.22
N THR A 64 -0.17 -7.73 8.52
CA THR A 64 -1.60 -7.79 8.86
C THR A 64 -2.41 -8.28 7.67
N LEU A 65 -2.14 -7.72 6.48
CA LEU A 65 -2.85 -8.07 5.25
C LEU A 65 -2.59 -9.53 4.83
N ALA A 66 -1.34 -9.99 4.93
CA ALA A 66 -0.98 -11.39 4.63
C ALA A 66 -1.72 -12.37 5.54
N ARG A 67 -1.81 -12.08 6.85
CA ARG A 67 -2.57 -12.90 7.80
C ARG A 67 -4.08 -12.88 7.52
N GLN A 68 -4.62 -11.73 7.11
CA GLN A 68 -6.03 -11.65 6.70
C GLN A 68 -6.31 -12.49 5.45
N LEU A 69 -5.41 -12.49 4.47
CA LEU A 69 -5.51 -13.36 3.29
C LEU A 69 -5.46 -14.84 3.66
N GLU A 70 -4.55 -15.24 4.57
CA GLU A 70 -4.47 -16.61 5.08
C GLU A 70 -5.79 -17.05 5.75
N GLN A 71 -6.50 -16.11 6.38
CA GLN A 71 -7.81 -16.33 7.00
C GLN A 71 -8.99 -16.26 6.01
N GLY A 72 -8.72 -16.09 4.72
CA GLY A 72 -9.74 -16.04 3.67
C GLY A 72 -10.45 -14.70 3.52
N ALA A 73 -9.81 -13.59 3.94
CA ALA A 73 -10.37 -12.26 3.69
C ALA A 73 -10.49 -11.99 2.18
N PRO A 74 -11.63 -11.46 1.71
CA PRO A 74 -11.89 -11.28 0.29
C PRO A 74 -11.08 -10.09 -0.26
N ALA A 75 -10.01 -10.38 -0.98
CA ALA A 75 -9.25 -9.42 -1.77
C ALA A 75 -8.91 -10.03 -3.12
N ASP A 76 -8.75 -9.20 -4.13
CA ASP A 76 -8.40 -9.60 -5.49
C ASP A 76 -6.90 -9.46 -5.76
N LEU A 77 -6.28 -8.44 -5.16
CA LEU A 77 -4.85 -8.14 -5.30
C LEU A 77 -4.22 -7.91 -3.93
N PHE A 78 -2.98 -8.37 -3.77
CA PHE A 78 -2.13 -8.10 -2.64
C PHE A 78 -0.86 -7.36 -3.08
N ILE A 79 -0.54 -6.23 -2.43
CA ILE A 79 0.68 -5.44 -2.66
C ILE A 79 1.40 -5.28 -1.33
N SER A 80 2.47 -6.03 -1.15
CA SER A 80 3.32 -5.99 0.04
C SER A 80 4.40 -4.91 -0.08
N ALA A 81 4.90 -4.39 1.05
CA ALA A 81 6.05 -3.50 1.12
C ALA A 81 7.37 -4.23 1.37
N ASP A 82 7.37 -5.54 1.33
CA ASP A 82 8.56 -6.38 1.36
C ASP A 82 8.34 -7.72 0.65
N GLN A 83 9.44 -8.39 0.36
CA GLN A 83 9.42 -9.73 -0.22
C GLN A 83 9.09 -10.81 0.83
N GLN A 84 9.32 -10.56 2.12
CA GLN A 84 9.10 -11.53 3.19
C GLN A 84 7.63 -11.89 3.31
N TRP A 85 6.73 -10.91 3.42
CA TRP A 85 5.29 -11.16 3.54
C TRP A 85 4.65 -11.63 2.23
N MET A 86 5.24 -11.29 1.09
CA MET A 86 4.84 -11.89 -0.18
C MET A 86 5.27 -13.38 -0.24
N ASN A 87 6.46 -13.73 0.26
CA ASN A 87 6.90 -15.13 0.37
C ASN A 87 5.97 -15.94 1.29
N ASP A 88 5.54 -15.35 2.41
CA ASP A 88 4.58 -15.95 3.33
C ASP A 88 3.24 -16.22 2.62
N ALA A 89 2.69 -15.21 1.93
CA ALA A 89 1.44 -15.35 1.17
C ALA A 89 1.54 -16.44 0.08
N VAL A 90 2.70 -16.56 -0.59
CA VAL A 90 2.96 -17.65 -1.55
C VAL A 90 3.00 -19.02 -0.85
N ALA A 91 3.73 -19.14 0.27
CA ALA A 91 3.86 -20.38 1.02
C ALA A 91 2.50 -20.87 1.57
N LYS A 92 1.64 -19.92 1.97
CA LYS A 92 0.27 -20.19 2.43
C LYS A 92 -0.73 -20.39 1.29
N LYS A 93 -0.28 -20.30 0.04
CA LYS A 93 -1.13 -20.41 -1.16
C LYS A 93 -2.26 -19.38 -1.19
N SER A 94 -2.05 -18.21 -0.57
CA SER A 94 -3.02 -17.11 -0.58
C SER A 94 -3.03 -16.35 -1.91
N VAL A 95 -1.94 -16.44 -2.68
CA VAL A 95 -1.77 -15.73 -3.96
C VAL A 95 -1.32 -16.66 -5.08
N ILE A 96 -1.63 -16.30 -6.31
CA ILE A 96 -1.22 -17.01 -7.52
C ILE A 96 0.26 -16.69 -7.80
N THR A 97 1.16 -17.62 -7.49
CA THR A 97 2.61 -17.42 -7.56
C THR A 97 3.11 -16.89 -8.90
N ARG A 98 2.54 -17.36 -10.04
CA ARG A 98 2.94 -16.91 -11.40
C ARG A 98 2.62 -15.44 -11.67
N THR A 99 1.76 -14.81 -10.87
CA THR A 99 1.41 -13.39 -10.99
C THR A 99 2.27 -12.48 -10.12
N ARG A 100 3.20 -13.03 -9.35
CA ARG A 100 4.11 -12.22 -8.54
C ARG A 100 4.97 -11.34 -9.43
N TYR A 101 4.95 -10.04 -9.14
CA TYR A 101 5.70 -9.03 -9.86
C TYR A 101 6.18 -7.94 -8.89
N THR A 102 7.46 -7.59 -8.91
CA THR A 102 7.98 -6.46 -8.13
C THR A 102 7.61 -5.17 -8.83
N LEU A 103 6.67 -4.44 -8.25
CA LEU A 103 6.06 -3.26 -8.88
C LEU A 103 6.89 -2.01 -8.67
N LEU A 104 7.41 -1.80 -7.44
CA LEU A 104 8.02 -0.55 -7.01
C LEU A 104 9.25 -0.82 -6.13
N GLY A 105 10.15 0.16 -6.11
CA GLY A 105 11.17 0.37 -5.08
C GLY A 105 10.86 1.60 -4.23
N ASN A 106 11.61 1.76 -3.13
CA ASN A 106 11.52 2.91 -2.23
C ASN A 106 12.84 3.10 -1.47
N ASP A 107 12.98 4.24 -0.79
CA ASP A 107 14.10 4.54 0.11
C ASP A 107 13.65 4.44 1.57
N LEU A 108 14.57 4.09 2.46
CA LEU A 108 14.38 4.19 3.90
C LEU A 108 14.99 5.51 4.40
N VAL A 109 14.22 6.31 5.16
CA VAL A 109 14.62 7.65 5.58
C VAL A 109 14.36 7.90 7.06
N LEU A 110 15.19 8.77 7.64
CA LEU A 110 14.95 9.39 8.94
C LEU A 110 14.21 10.71 8.73
N ILE A 111 13.09 10.89 9.39
CA ILE A 111 12.28 12.10 9.36
C ILE A 111 12.24 12.80 10.71
N ALA A 112 11.97 14.09 10.69
CA ALA A 112 11.66 14.92 11.85
C ALA A 112 10.45 15.80 11.54
N PRO A 113 9.76 16.35 12.57
CA PRO A 113 8.74 17.37 12.35
C PRO A 113 9.28 18.54 11.52
N ARG A 114 8.52 19.03 10.58
CA ARG A 114 8.95 20.17 9.71
C ARG A 114 9.27 21.41 10.53
N SER A 115 8.52 21.65 11.61
CA SER A 115 8.72 22.76 12.54
C SER A 115 9.95 22.64 13.42
N ALA A 116 10.52 21.43 13.57
CA ALA A 116 11.68 21.22 14.42
C ALA A 116 12.96 21.84 13.82
N ALA A 117 13.86 22.32 14.67
CA ALA A 117 15.19 22.80 14.28
C ALA A 117 16.17 21.66 13.96
N ALA A 118 15.66 20.48 13.61
CA ALA A 118 16.46 19.32 13.28
C ALA A 118 17.32 19.56 12.03
N LYS A 119 18.61 19.28 12.14
CA LYS A 119 19.60 19.41 11.08
C LYS A 119 19.68 18.11 10.27
N ALA A 120 20.28 18.20 9.08
CA ALA A 120 20.60 17.02 8.30
C ALA A 120 21.57 16.12 9.08
N VAL A 121 21.35 14.80 8.99
CA VAL A 121 22.11 13.76 9.66
C VAL A 121 22.69 12.81 8.61
N THR A 122 23.98 12.59 8.64
CA THR A 122 24.60 11.48 7.90
C THR A 122 24.41 10.21 8.73
N LEU A 123 23.69 9.25 8.17
CA LEU A 123 23.42 7.97 8.84
C LEU A 123 24.52 6.98 8.50
N ASP A 124 25.43 6.77 9.43
CA ASP A 124 26.61 5.92 9.31
C ASP A 124 26.95 5.24 10.65
N PRO A 125 27.96 4.38 10.73
CA PRO A 125 28.36 3.74 12.00
C PRO A 125 28.81 4.72 13.10
N GLN A 126 29.12 5.98 12.77
CA GLN A 126 29.53 7.03 13.70
C GLN A 126 28.37 7.88 14.20
N THR A 127 27.15 7.64 13.72
CA THR A 127 25.93 8.37 14.16
C THR A 127 25.71 8.21 15.66
N ASP A 128 25.80 9.30 16.41
CA ASP A 128 25.51 9.33 17.84
C ASP A 128 24.00 9.41 18.09
N TRP A 129 23.36 8.26 18.07
CA TRP A 129 21.93 8.12 18.29
C TRP A 129 21.48 8.61 19.67
N LYS A 130 22.31 8.44 20.70
CA LYS A 130 22.00 8.90 22.06
C LYS A 130 21.86 10.41 22.10
N THR A 131 22.82 11.12 21.52
CA THR A 131 22.77 12.58 21.40
C THR A 131 21.63 13.01 20.50
N LEU A 132 21.40 12.31 19.37
CA LEU A 132 20.33 12.64 18.43
C LEU A 132 18.94 12.55 19.07
N LEU A 133 18.68 11.50 19.82
CA LEU A 133 17.36 11.25 20.44
C LEU A 133 17.16 12.03 21.74
N HIS A 134 18.22 12.49 22.41
CA HIS A 134 18.15 13.20 23.71
C HIS A 134 17.29 12.50 24.78
N GLY A 135 17.24 11.17 24.77
CA GLY A 135 16.40 10.38 25.68
C GLY A 135 14.95 10.23 25.25
N GLU A 136 14.58 10.83 24.12
CA GLU A 136 13.25 10.71 23.52
C GLU A 136 13.12 9.42 22.69
N ARG A 137 11.90 9.14 22.23
CA ARG A 137 11.58 7.95 21.45
C ARG A 137 11.78 8.14 19.95
N LEU A 138 12.08 7.04 19.27
CA LEU A 138 12.17 6.97 17.80
C LEU A 138 10.95 6.21 17.26
N ALA A 139 10.11 6.87 16.47
CA ALA A 139 8.98 6.24 15.82
C ALA A 139 9.45 5.28 14.72
N VAL A 140 8.90 4.06 14.71
CA VAL A 140 9.25 3.03 13.74
C VAL A 140 8.07 2.06 13.59
N GLY A 141 7.90 1.46 12.42
CA GLY A 141 7.05 0.27 12.32
C GLY A 141 7.57 -0.82 13.25
N ASP A 142 6.69 -1.65 13.80
CA ASP A 142 7.13 -2.73 14.70
C ASP A 142 8.22 -3.58 14.02
N PRO A 143 9.44 -3.65 14.59
CA PRO A 143 10.59 -4.27 13.94
C PRO A 143 10.49 -5.79 13.79
N ASP A 144 9.54 -6.43 14.47
CA ASP A 144 9.38 -7.88 14.39
C ASP A 144 8.50 -8.33 13.23
N HIS A 145 7.60 -7.44 12.72
CA HIS A 145 6.66 -7.87 11.68
C HIS A 145 6.22 -6.79 10.68
N VAL A 146 6.39 -5.50 10.96
CA VAL A 146 6.04 -4.43 10.02
C VAL A 146 7.20 -4.21 9.03
N PRO A 147 6.99 -4.24 7.70
CA PRO A 147 8.09 -4.11 6.73
C PRO A 147 9.04 -2.95 6.99
N ALA A 148 8.53 -1.73 7.20
CA ALA A 148 9.37 -0.57 7.49
C ALA A 148 10.21 -0.74 8.76
N GLY A 149 9.67 -1.44 9.77
CA GLY A 149 10.39 -1.78 11.00
C GLY A 149 11.45 -2.85 10.78
N ILE A 150 11.16 -3.86 9.97
CA ILE A 150 12.13 -4.90 9.58
C ILE A 150 13.32 -4.27 8.87
N TYR A 151 13.09 -3.41 7.88
CA TYR A 151 14.17 -2.67 7.20
C TYR A 151 14.93 -1.74 8.15
N ALA A 152 14.23 -1.04 9.06
CA ALA A 152 14.86 -0.19 10.06
C ALA A 152 15.78 -0.98 10.98
N LYS A 153 15.34 -2.15 11.46
CA LYS A 153 16.15 -3.07 12.28
C LYS A 153 17.40 -3.54 11.52
N GLU A 154 17.23 -4.02 10.28
CA GLU A 154 18.36 -4.41 9.43
C GLU A 154 19.38 -3.27 9.27
N ALA A 155 18.91 -2.05 8.97
CA ALA A 155 19.76 -0.88 8.78
C ALA A 155 20.50 -0.51 10.07
N LEU A 156 19.82 -0.44 11.20
CA LEU A 156 20.41 -0.11 12.49
C LEU A 156 21.41 -1.19 12.96
N GLN A 157 21.13 -2.46 12.72
CA GLN A 157 22.06 -3.56 12.99
C GLN A 157 23.32 -3.43 12.13
N LYS A 158 23.17 -3.16 10.84
CA LYS A 158 24.30 -3.00 9.90
C LYS A 158 25.18 -1.81 10.26
N LEU A 159 24.57 -0.75 10.79
CA LEU A 159 25.28 0.45 11.25
C LEU A 159 25.82 0.31 12.70
N GLY A 160 25.61 -0.84 13.36
CA GLY A 160 26.05 -1.07 14.75
C GLY A 160 25.26 -0.26 15.79
N ALA A 161 24.09 0.26 15.44
CA ALA A 161 23.29 1.15 16.28
C ALA A 161 22.14 0.44 17.01
N TRP A 162 21.78 -0.78 16.63
CA TRP A 162 20.56 -1.44 17.10
C TRP A 162 20.45 -1.50 18.63
N GLU A 163 21.46 -2.05 19.31
CA GLU A 163 21.49 -2.24 20.76
C GLU A 163 21.28 -0.93 21.54
N SER A 164 21.79 0.18 20.98
CA SER A 164 21.66 1.50 21.61
C SER A 164 20.30 2.17 21.36
N VAL A 165 19.63 1.83 20.25
CA VAL A 165 18.41 2.48 19.80
C VAL A 165 17.16 1.67 20.21
N GLU A 166 17.23 0.34 20.23
CA GLU A 166 16.11 -0.55 20.54
C GLU A 166 15.31 -0.16 21.78
N PRO A 167 15.94 0.19 22.94
CA PRO A 167 15.21 0.58 24.15
C PRO A 167 14.39 1.87 23.99
N SER A 168 14.74 2.69 23.00
CA SER A 168 14.09 3.99 22.73
C SER A 168 13.05 3.93 21.62
N LEU A 169 12.74 2.75 21.08
CA LEU A 169 11.75 2.64 20.01
C LEU A 169 10.33 2.95 20.47
N ALA A 170 9.56 3.61 19.61
CA ALA A 170 8.11 3.71 19.68
C ALA A 170 7.53 2.90 18.51
N PRO A 171 7.33 1.57 18.67
CA PRO A 171 6.85 0.70 17.62
C PRO A 171 5.39 0.99 17.29
N ALA A 172 5.07 1.03 16.00
CA ALA A 172 3.74 1.26 15.47
C ALA A 172 3.27 0.08 14.62
N ASN A 173 1.97 -0.12 14.51
CA ASN A 173 1.37 -1.26 13.79
C ASN A 173 1.49 -1.17 12.26
N ASN A 174 1.90 -0.04 11.72
CA ASN A 174 2.27 0.17 10.31
C ASN A 174 3.09 1.46 10.16
N VAL A 175 3.69 1.68 8.99
CA VAL A 175 4.56 2.85 8.74
C VAL A 175 3.83 4.19 8.81
N ARG A 176 2.54 4.26 8.43
CA ARG A 176 1.76 5.50 8.51
C ARG A 176 1.40 5.88 9.94
N ALA A 177 1.24 4.89 10.82
CA ALA A 177 1.12 5.13 12.25
C ALA A 177 2.44 5.66 12.85
N ALA A 178 3.59 5.16 12.41
CA ALA A 178 4.89 5.72 12.79
C ALA A 178 5.08 7.16 12.29
N LEU A 179 4.72 7.45 11.03
CA LEU A 179 4.71 8.80 10.47
C LEU A 179 3.86 9.75 11.33
N ALA A 180 2.67 9.33 11.73
CA ALA A 180 1.73 10.13 12.51
C ALA A 180 2.29 10.53 13.89
N LEU A 181 3.13 9.71 14.52
CA LEU A 181 3.80 10.07 15.77
C LEU A 181 4.72 11.28 15.58
N VAL A 182 5.45 11.31 14.46
CA VAL A 182 6.33 12.44 14.12
C VAL A 182 5.52 13.68 13.73
N GLU A 183 4.47 13.51 12.92
CA GLU A 183 3.58 14.62 12.51
C GLU A 183 2.94 15.35 13.69
N ARG A 184 2.65 14.62 14.77
CA ARG A 184 2.05 15.14 16.01
C ARG A 184 3.07 15.60 17.05
N ASN A 185 4.37 15.58 16.71
CA ASN A 185 5.47 15.87 17.62
C ASN A 185 5.49 14.95 18.90
N GLU A 186 4.96 13.74 18.80
CA GLU A 186 5.03 12.75 19.88
C GLU A 186 6.39 12.06 19.92
N THR A 187 7.12 12.08 18.81
CA THR A 187 8.52 11.67 18.71
C THR A 187 9.31 12.69 17.89
N PRO A 188 10.58 13.00 18.26
CA PRO A 188 11.41 13.96 17.53
C PRO A 188 11.88 13.42 16.17
N TYR A 189 11.93 12.10 16.03
CA TYR A 189 12.37 11.42 14.82
C TYR A 189 11.54 10.17 14.57
N GLY A 190 11.52 9.75 13.30
CA GLY A 190 10.94 8.47 12.88
C GLY A 190 11.67 7.89 11.68
N ILE A 191 11.64 6.56 11.56
CA ILE A 191 12.13 5.84 10.38
C ILE A 191 10.92 5.40 9.57
N VAL A 192 10.83 5.92 8.35
CA VAL A 192 9.72 5.67 7.40
C VAL A 192 10.29 5.54 5.99
N TYR A 193 9.43 5.38 5.00
CA TYR A 193 9.87 5.41 3.60
C TYR A 193 9.93 6.85 3.05
N GLY A 194 10.71 7.03 1.98
CA GLY A 194 10.76 8.30 1.25
C GLY A 194 9.38 8.73 0.74
N SER A 195 8.57 7.78 0.28
CA SER A 195 7.18 8.03 -0.15
C SER A 195 6.27 8.54 0.97
N ASP A 196 6.47 8.11 2.23
CA ASP A 196 5.71 8.62 3.37
C ASP A 196 6.05 10.07 3.67
N ALA A 197 7.34 10.43 3.55
CA ALA A 197 7.79 11.81 3.70
C ALA A 197 7.24 12.73 2.59
N VAL A 198 7.10 12.23 1.35
CA VAL A 198 6.47 12.97 0.24
C VAL A 198 4.98 13.18 0.50
N ALA A 199 4.31 12.21 1.10
CA ALA A 199 2.87 12.25 1.37
C ALA A 199 2.47 13.21 2.51
N SER A 200 3.43 13.79 3.24
CA SER A 200 3.17 14.65 4.40
C SER A 200 3.89 16.01 4.29
N ASP A 201 3.14 17.07 4.48
CA ASP A 201 3.66 18.45 4.60
C ASP A 201 4.15 18.78 6.03
N LYS A 202 3.91 17.91 7.01
CA LYS A 202 4.22 18.12 8.43
C LYS A 202 5.61 17.61 8.84
N VAL A 203 6.26 16.82 7.98
CA VAL A 203 7.58 16.27 8.26
C VAL A 203 8.59 16.69 7.21
N LYS A 204 9.87 16.49 7.52
CA LYS A 204 11.00 16.64 6.59
C LYS A 204 11.95 15.48 6.73
N VAL A 205 12.57 15.09 5.63
CA VAL A 205 13.68 14.12 5.63
C VAL A 205 14.91 14.82 6.20
N VAL A 206 15.53 14.21 7.21
CA VAL A 206 16.77 14.68 7.82
C VAL A 206 17.93 13.73 7.59
N GLY A 207 17.68 12.48 7.20
CA GLY A 207 18.70 11.51 6.84
C GLY A 207 18.16 10.45 5.90
N ARG A 208 19.06 9.83 5.09
CA ARG A 208 18.76 8.67 4.27
C ARG A 208 19.63 7.52 4.70
N PHE A 209 19.03 6.36 4.89
CA PHE A 209 19.83 5.17 5.17
C PHE A 209 20.62 4.74 3.94
N PRO A 210 21.90 4.35 4.11
CA PRO A 210 22.69 3.82 3.00
C PRO A 210 22.00 2.59 2.38
N ALA A 211 21.99 2.51 1.04
CA ALA A 211 21.32 1.41 0.32
C ALA A 211 21.88 0.02 0.68
N ASN A 212 23.14 -0.05 1.15
CA ASN A 212 23.79 -1.28 1.58
C ASN A 212 23.58 -1.60 3.08
N SER A 213 22.81 -0.77 3.81
CA SER A 213 22.51 -1.01 5.23
C SER A 213 21.32 -1.94 5.46
N HIS A 214 20.50 -2.17 4.46
CA HIS A 214 19.32 -3.04 4.50
C HIS A 214 19.08 -3.68 3.13
N LYS A 215 18.22 -4.68 3.07
CA LYS A 215 17.74 -5.20 1.77
C LYS A 215 17.05 -4.11 0.98
N PRO A 216 17.06 -4.17 -0.37
CA PRO A 216 16.27 -3.24 -1.18
C PRO A 216 14.82 -3.20 -0.74
N VAL A 217 14.27 -2.01 -0.59
CA VAL A 217 12.83 -1.85 -0.30
C VAL A 217 12.06 -2.08 -1.58
N GLU A 218 11.32 -3.17 -1.64
CA GLU A 218 10.60 -3.63 -2.82
C GLU A 218 9.14 -3.89 -2.51
N TYR A 219 8.28 -3.56 -3.47
CA TYR A 219 6.83 -3.76 -3.39
C TYR A 219 6.40 -4.84 -4.39
N PRO A 220 6.44 -6.12 -4.00
CA PRO A 220 5.84 -7.17 -4.81
C PRO A 220 4.31 -7.11 -4.75
N MET A 221 3.68 -7.37 -5.88
CA MET A 221 2.23 -7.57 -5.98
C MET A 221 1.93 -8.95 -6.55
N ALA A 222 0.74 -9.49 -6.23
CA ALA A 222 0.22 -10.71 -6.82
C ALA A 222 -1.32 -10.72 -6.79
N ILE A 223 -1.92 -11.48 -7.70
CA ILE A 223 -3.36 -11.76 -7.69
C ILE A 223 -3.63 -12.82 -6.61
N VAL A 224 -4.68 -12.61 -5.82
CA VAL A 224 -5.13 -13.57 -4.81
C VAL A 224 -5.67 -14.83 -5.49
N ASN A 225 -5.47 -16.00 -4.89
CA ASN A 225 -5.96 -17.26 -5.43
C ASN A 225 -7.49 -17.21 -5.64
N ASP A 226 -7.93 -17.84 -6.72
CA ASP A 226 -9.33 -17.91 -7.17
C ASP A 226 -9.96 -16.56 -7.58
N HIS A 227 -9.17 -15.47 -7.66
CA HIS A 227 -9.62 -14.12 -8.01
C HIS A 227 -9.09 -13.63 -9.38
N ASP A 228 -8.59 -14.51 -10.26
CA ASP A 228 -7.94 -14.14 -11.53
C ASP A 228 -8.91 -13.87 -12.70
N ASN A 229 -10.05 -13.23 -12.44
CA ASN A 229 -11.00 -12.82 -13.48
C ASN A 229 -10.45 -11.72 -14.40
N ALA A 230 -11.18 -11.41 -15.48
CA ALA A 230 -10.74 -10.45 -16.49
C ALA A 230 -10.56 -9.01 -15.95
N ALA A 231 -11.43 -8.56 -15.04
CA ALA A 231 -11.37 -7.21 -14.46
C ALA A 231 -10.13 -7.07 -13.56
N VAL A 232 -9.86 -8.05 -12.72
CA VAL A 232 -8.67 -8.08 -11.85
C VAL A 232 -7.38 -8.10 -12.67
N LYS A 233 -7.31 -8.92 -13.72
CA LYS A 233 -6.16 -8.96 -14.63
C LYS A 233 -5.95 -7.62 -15.33
N ALA A 234 -7.01 -6.97 -15.80
CA ALA A 234 -6.92 -5.66 -16.43
C ALA A 234 -6.37 -4.58 -15.46
N PHE A 235 -6.81 -4.58 -14.22
CA PHE A 235 -6.28 -3.66 -13.22
C PHE A 235 -4.83 -4.00 -12.81
N TYR A 236 -4.52 -5.28 -12.65
CA TYR A 236 -3.14 -5.75 -12.41
C TYR A 236 -2.18 -5.27 -13.53
N ASP A 237 -2.59 -5.34 -14.79
CA ASP A 237 -1.79 -4.85 -15.91
C ASP A 237 -1.73 -3.32 -15.97
N TYR A 238 -2.81 -2.62 -15.57
CA TYR A 238 -2.82 -1.16 -15.44
C TYR A 238 -1.80 -0.67 -14.42
N LEU A 239 -1.66 -1.36 -13.29
CA LEU A 239 -0.67 -1.01 -12.25
C LEU A 239 0.77 -1.08 -12.77
N LYS A 240 1.07 -1.92 -13.76
CA LYS A 240 2.39 -2.00 -14.43
C LYS A 240 2.55 -0.98 -15.56
N GLY A 241 1.47 -0.31 -15.92
CA GLY A 241 1.44 0.62 -17.04
C GLY A 241 2.01 2.01 -16.72
N PRO A 242 2.24 2.82 -17.76
CA PRO A 242 2.87 4.14 -17.62
C PRO A 242 2.04 5.14 -16.81
N GLN A 243 0.71 5.04 -16.84
CA GLN A 243 -0.19 5.93 -16.08
C GLN A 243 0.00 5.74 -14.58
N ALA A 244 -0.08 4.49 -14.10
CA ALA A 244 0.16 4.17 -12.69
C ALA A 244 1.61 4.49 -12.29
N ALA A 245 2.59 4.20 -13.15
CA ALA A 245 4.00 4.51 -12.91
C ALA A 245 4.23 6.02 -12.71
N ALA A 246 3.56 6.89 -13.47
CA ALA A 246 3.63 8.33 -13.29
C ALA A 246 3.09 8.76 -11.92
N ILE A 247 1.95 8.21 -11.48
CA ILE A 247 1.36 8.51 -10.17
C ILE A 247 2.31 8.03 -9.06
N PHE A 248 2.81 6.80 -9.13
CA PHE A 248 3.75 6.28 -8.14
C PHE A 248 5.00 7.16 -8.01
N LYS A 249 5.58 7.64 -9.12
CA LYS A 249 6.72 8.57 -9.10
C LYS A 249 6.39 9.88 -8.40
N ASN A 250 5.20 10.44 -8.61
CA ASN A 250 4.77 11.68 -7.96
C ASN A 250 4.70 11.53 -6.42
N TYR A 251 4.44 10.31 -5.94
CA TYR A 251 4.45 9.97 -4.52
C TYR A 251 5.80 9.46 -4.01
N GLY A 252 6.87 9.60 -4.78
CA GLY A 252 8.24 9.27 -4.34
C GLY A 252 8.63 7.80 -4.43
N PHE A 253 7.81 6.96 -5.09
CA PHE A 253 8.19 5.58 -5.39
C PHE A 253 9.05 5.49 -6.66
N THR A 254 9.79 4.39 -6.79
CA THR A 254 10.56 4.06 -7.98
C THR A 254 9.92 2.87 -8.69
N PRO A 255 9.10 3.06 -9.76
CA PRO A 255 8.56 1.97 -10.54
C PRO A 255 9.67 1.10 -11.14
N THR A 256 9.50 -0.22 -11.10
CA THR A 256 10.41 -1.15 -11.80
C THR A 256 10.16 -1.09 -13.31
N LYS A 257 11.22 -1.38 -14.08
CA LYS A 257 11.15 -1.39 -15.55
C LYS A 257 10.67 -2.75 -16.06
#